data_f8ffed75e9c5fe782d3fb11bd3160495
#
_entry.id   f8ffed75e9c5fe782d3fb11bd3160495
#
_cell.length_a   1.000
_cell.length_b   1.000
_cell.length_c   1.000
_cell.angle_alpha   90.00
_cell.angle_beta   90.00
_cell.angle_gamma   90.00
#
_symmetry.space_group_name_H-M   'P 1'
#
loop_
_entity.id
_entity.type
_entity.pdbx_description
1 polymer ?
#
loop_
_entity_poly.entity_id
_entity_poly.type
_entity_poly.pdbx_seq_one_letter_code
_entity_poly.pdbx_strand_id
1 'polypeptide(L)'
;YHVTTLADSGKGSLRDAVSKPGRIVVFDVAGIIRLQSPLAFSKNLTIAAQTAPGDGIVVYGNHVSFSGADNVICRYLRIRMGVNGKDGKDAAGVAYGANMIFDHMSVTWGRDECFSINGDPKKPGDQPRNITIQNSFIGQGLQPHSCGGLIQTTAENGVTLYRNLYIDNKTRNPKVKGLNQFVNNVVYNWGNGGAYIMGDTEQTSEADIRNNYFIVGATLNYDGKTLGATAPFTRYNEHFRAHLSGNYYDENKEWSRTDP
;
A
#
# COMPACT_ATOMS: atom_id res chain seq x y z
N TYR A 1 -6.62 1.85 -24.77
CA TYR A 1 -5.22 1.76 -25.16
C TYR A 1 -4.68 0.37 -24.89
N HIS A 2 -4.05 -0.25 -25.88
CA HIS A 2 -3.46 -1.58 -25.77
C HIS A 2 -1.99 -1.50 -25.43
N VAL A 3 -1.58 -2.18 -24.36
CA VAL A 3 -0.17 -2.42 -24.04
C VAL A 3 0.28 -3.66 -24.80
N THR A 4 1.14 -3.45 -25.80
CA THR A 4 1.56 -4.48 -26.75
C THR A 4 3.03 -4.87 -26.63
N THR A 5 3.77 -4.25 -25.69
CA THR A 5 5.18 -4.54 -25.46
C THR A 5 5.52 -4.45 -23.97
N LEU A 6 6.53 -5.22 -23.55
CA LEU A 6 7.11 -5.18 -22.21
C LEU A 6 8.25 -4.14 -22.07
N ALA A 7 8.54 -3.39 -23.13
CA ALA A 7 9.53 -2.32 -23.09
C ALA A 7 9.13 -1.23 -22.08
N ASP A 8 10.11 -0.62 -21.42
CA ASP A 8 9.86 0.46 -20.44
C ASP A 8 9.19 1.69 -21.09
N SER A 9 9.53 2.01 -22.33
CA SER A 9 9.06 3.21 -23.01
C SER A 9 8.78 2.96 -24.49
N GLY A 10 8.24 3.97 -25.16
CA GLY A 10 7.87 3.91 -26.57
C GLY A 10 6.42 3.54 -26.79
N LYS A 11 5.97 3.59 -28.04
CA LYS A 11 4.59 3.29 -28.44
C LYS A 11 4.19 1.85 -28.03
N GLY A 12 3.05 1.71 -27.44
CA GLY A 12 2.55 0.41 -26.96
C GLY A 12 3.09 -0.03 -25.61
N SER A 13 3.99 0.73 -24.96
CA SER A 13 4.42 0.45 -23.59
C SER A 13 3.39 0.86 -22.55
N LEU A 14 3.51 0.34 -21.33
CA LEU A 14 2.70 0.79 -20.19
C LEU A 14 2.95 2.28 -19.90
N ARG A 15 4.18 2.75 -19.97
CA ARG A 15 4.53 4.16 -19.77
C ARG A 15 3.80 5.08 -20.75
N ASP A 16 3.73 4.73 -22.02
CA ASP A 16 2.92 5.48 -22.99
C ASP A 16 1.42 5.38 -22.67
N ALA A 17 0.94 4.20 -22.31
CA ALA A 17 -0.45 3.98 -21.97
C ALA A 17 -0.93 4.91 -20.84
N VAL A 18 -0.15 5.05 -19.77
CA VAL A 18 -0.53 5.82 -18.57
C VAL A 18 -0.10 7.29 -18.61
N SER A 19 0.62 7.74 -19.65
CA SER A 19 1.12 9.11 -19.77
C SER A 19 0.04 10.14 -20.12
N LYS A 20 -1.10 9.73 -20.65
CA LYS A 20 -2.18 10.61 -21.11
C LYS A 20 -3.49 10.25 -20.40
N PRO A 21 -4.30 11.26 -20.07
CA PRO A 21 -5.58 11.03 -19.39
C PRO A 21 -6.65 10.41 -20.30
N GLY A 22 -7.72 9.92 -19.69
CA GLY A 22 -8.92 9.48 -20.40
C GLY A 22 -8.80 8.13 -21.11
N ARG A 23 -7.94 7.24 -20.62
CA ARG A 23 -7.72 5.94 -21.25
C ARG A 23 -8.22 4.78 -20.41
N ILE A 24 -8.77 3.78 -21.06
CA ILE A 24 -8.89 2.42 -20.55
C ILE A 24 -7.68 1.65 -21.09
N VAL A 25 -6.84 1.15 -20.20
CA VAL A 25 -5.60 0.44 -20.53
C VAL A 25 -5.80 -1.05 -20.37
N VAL A 26 -5.61 -1.78 -21.44
CA VAL A 26 -5.68 -3.25 -21.51
C VAL A 26 -4.35 -3.81 -22.00
N PHE A 27 -4.08 -5.07 -21.72
CA PHE A 27 -2.79 -5.69 -22.00
C PHE A 27 -2.95 -6.86 -22.97
N ASP A 28 -2.24 -6.82 -24.06
CA ASP A 28 -2.14 -7.91 -25.05
C ASP A 28 -0.88 -8.77 -24.82
N VAL A 29 -0.07 -8.39 -23.82
CA VAL A 29 1.17 -9.08 -23.46
C VAL A 29 1.18 -9.41 -21.98
N ALA A 30 1.92 -10.45 -21.60
CA ALA A 30 2.20 -10.83 -20.23
C ALA A 30 3.70 -10.88 -19.97
N GLY A 31 4.11 -10.65 -18.73
CA GLY A 31 5.50 -10.73 -18.31
C GLY A 31 5.96 -9.56 -17.45
N ILE A 32 7.25 -9.28 -17.47
CA ILE A 32 7.88 -8.30 -16.58
C ILE A 32 8.28 -7.07 -17.37
N ILE A 33 7.68 -5.93 -17.04
CA ILE A 33 8.11 -4.60 -17.51
C ILE A 33 9.19 -4.10 -16.55
N ARG A 34 10.42 -3.96 -17.06
CA ARG A 34 11.57 -3.48 -16.28
C ARG A 34 11.73 -1.97 -16.43
N LEU A 35 11.32 -1.24 -15.38
CA LEU A 35 11.40 0.21 -15.37
C LEU A 35 12.85 0.72 -15.25
N GLN A 36 13.24 1.62 -16.14
CA GLN A 36 14.51 2.34 -16.07
C GLN A 36 14.43 3.62 -15.23
N SER A 37 13.22 4.13 -15.03
CA SER A 37 12.91 5.32 -14.21
C SER A 37 11.56 5.17 -13.55
N PRO A 38 11.23 5.97 -12.52
CA PRO A 38 9.91 5.94 -11.90
C PRO A 38 8.78 6.06 -12.93
N LEU A 39 7.69 5.34 -12.71
CA LEU A 39 6.52 5.38 -13.57
C LEU A 39 5.44 6.24 -12.90
N ALA A 40 5.03 7.32 -13.57
CA ALA A 40 3.95 8.19 -13.11
C ALA A 40 2.68 7.97 -13.94
N PHE A 41 1.55 7.92 -13.26
CA PHE A 41 0.22 7.77 -13.86
C PHE A 41 -0.45 9.12 -14.05
N SER A 42 -1.08 9.33 -15.19
CA SER A 42 -1.96 10.46 -15.46
C SER A 42 -3.34 10.25 -14.82
N LYS A 43 -4.23 11.20 -14.97
CA LYS A 43 -5.60 11.18 -14.43
C LYS A 43 -6.63 10.55 -15.37
N ASN A 44 -7.81 10.23 -14.84
CA ASN A 44 -8.93 9.66 -15.59
C ASN A 44 -8.54 8.36 -16.31
N LEU A 45 -7.97 7.40 -15.59
CA LEU A 45 -7.48 6.14 -16.14
C LEU A 45 -8.23 4.94 -15.53
N THR A 46 -8.49 3.95 -16.36
CA THR A 46 -8.83 2.60 -15.92
C THR A 46 -7.75 1.63 -16.38
N ILE A 47 -7.06 1.01 -15.45
CA ILE A 47 -6.03 0.01 -15.72
C ILE A 47 -6.61 -1.37 -15.46
N ALA A 48 -6.82 -2.13 -16.51
CA ALA A 48 -7.39 -3.47 -16.46
C ALA A 48 -6.28 -4.53 -16.66
N ALA A 49 -5.37 -4.67 -15.68
CA ALA A 49 -4.24 -5.59 -15.83
C ALA A 49 -4.65 -7.07 -15.82
N GLN A 50 -5.88 -7.41 -15.41
CA GLN A 50 -6.46 -8.74 -15.57
C GLN A 50 -6.67 -9.18 -17.03
N THR A 51 -6.57 -8.26 -17.99
CA THR A 51 -6.64 -8.59 -19.41
C THR A 51 -5.32 -9.17 -19.95
N ALA A 52 -4.24 -9.02 -19.21
CA ALA A 52 -2.95 -9.60 -19.60
C ALA A 52 -3.06 -11.14 -19.68
N PRO A 53 -2.59 -11.76 -20.76
CA PRO A 53 -2.65 -13.22 -20.93
C PRO A 53 -1.75 -13.95 -19.92
N GLY A 54 -1.91 -15.27 -19.83
CA GLY A 54 -1.08 -16.16 -19.02
C GLY A 54 -0.94 -15.69 -17.56
N ASP A 55 0.29 -15.57 -17.09
CA ASP A 55 0.58 -15.18 -15.70
C ASP A 55 0.40 -13.68 -15.40
N GLY A 56 -0.10 -12.90 -16.38
CA GLY A 56 -0.36 -11.48 -16.20
C GLY A 56 0.88 -10.59 -16.25
N ILE A 57 0.77 -9.36 -15.69
CA ILE A 57 1.79 -8.32 -15.84
C ILE A 57 2.45 -7.96 -14.50
N VAL A 58 3.76 -7.76 -14.52
CA VAL A 58 4.56 -7.28 -13.38
C VAL A 58 5.32 -6.03 -13.79
N VAL A 59 5.26 -4.99 -12.97
CA VAL A 59 6.09 -3.79 -13.07
C VAL A 59 7.22 -3.92 -12.06
N TYR A 60 8.47 -3.91 -12.53
CA TYR A 60 9.64 -4.22 -11.72
C TYR A 60 10.71 -3.12 -11.80
N GLY A 61 11.41 -2.91 -10.69
CA GLY A 61 12.71 -2.25 -10.66
C GLY A 61 12.68 -0.77 -10.29
N ASN A 62 11.49 -0.15 -10.17
CA ASN A 62 11.41 1.25 -9.78
C ASN A 62 10.07 1.60 -9.11
N HIS A 63 10.00 2.78 -8.51
CA HIS A 63 8.81 3.36 -7.89
C HIS A 63 7.68 3.62 -8.90
N VAL A 64 6.44 3.37 -8.48
CA VAL A 64 5.23 3.68 -9.24
C VAL A 64 4.44 4.77 -8.51
N SER A 65 4.23 5.91 -9.16
CA SER A 65 3.54 7.06 -8.59
C SER A 65 2.15 7.25 -9.18
N PHE A 66 1.16 7.35 -8.30
CA PHE A 66 -0.20 7.77 -8.64
C PHE A 66 -0.51 9.18 -8.13
N SER A 67 0.50 9.95 -7.77
CA SER A 67 0.34 11.33 -7.29
C SER A 67 -0.21 12.23 -8.40
N GLY A 68 -1.33 12.90 -8.12
CA GLY A 68 -2.06 13.71 -9.10
C GLY A 68 -2.88 12.91 -10.11
N ALA A 69 -2.98 11.62 -9.95
CA ALA A 69 -3.74 10.73 -10.83
C ALA A 69 -5.23 10.67 -10.41
N ASP A 70 -5.95 11.77 -10.50
CA ASP A 70 -7.38 11.80 -10.14
C ASP A 70 -8.22 10.86 -10.99
N ASN A 71 -9.27 10.29 -10.38
CA ASN A 71 -10.25 9.40 -11.02
C ASN A 71 -9.59 8.18 -11.67
N VAL A 72 -8.89 7.39 -10.86
CA VAL A 72 -8.18 6.19 -11.32
C VAL A 72 -8.80 4.92 -10.74
N ILE A 73 -9.03 3.94 -11.60
CA ILE A 73 -9.29 2.55 -11.22
C ILE A 73 -8.09 1.72 -11.69
N CYS A 74 -7.35 1.12 -10.76
CA CYS A 74 -6.21 0.25 -11.08
C CYS A 74 -6.45 -1.14 -10.52
N ARG A 75 -6.50 -2.15 -11.39
CA ARG A 75 -6.84 -3.52 -11.02
C ARG A 75 -5.81 -4.53 -11.49
N TYR A 76 -5.50 -5.49 -10.61
CA TYR A 76 -4.66 -6.66 -10.89
C TYR A 76 -3.21 -6.35 -11.31
N LEU A 77 -2.74 -5.12 -11.11
CA LEU A 77 -1.35 -4.77 -11.41
C LEU A 77 -0.44 -5.27 -10.28
N ARG A 78 0.65 -5.91 -10.65
CA ARG A 78 1.67 -6.37 -9.71
C ARG A 78 2.89 -5.45 -9.79
N ILE A 79 3.26 -4.84 -8.65
CA ILE A 79 4.39 -3.92 -8.52
C ILE A 79 5.44 -4.58 -7.64
N ARG A 80 6.65 -4.69 -8.14
CA ARG A 80 7.83 -5.30 -7.50
C ARG A 80 9.01 -4.34 -7.63
N MET A 81 9.16 -3.42 -6.67
CA MET A 81 10.24 -2.43 -6.78
C MET A 81 11.61 -3.09 -6.75
N GLY A 82 11.92 -3.84 -5.71
CA GLY A 82 13.16 -4.59 -5.60
C GLY A 82 14.39 -3.74 -5.29
N VAL A 83 15.53 -4.40 -5.15
CA VAL A 83 16.81 -3.77 -4.76
C VAL A 83 17.36 -2.75 -5.78
N ASN A 84 16.90 -2.81 -7.02
CA ASN A 84 17.30 -1.86 -8.07
C ASN A 84 16.58 -0.51 -7.93
N GLY A 85 15.48 -0.46 -7.19
CA GLY A 85 14.81 0.79 -6.87
C GLY A 85 15.65 1.68 -5.95
N LYS A 86 15.37 2.97 -5.96
CA LYS A 86 16.09 3.94 -5.11
C LYS A 86 15.86 3.63 -3.64
N ASP A 87 16.93 3.65 -2.84
CA ASP A 87 16.86 3.49 -1.39
C ASP A 87 15.98 4.55 -0.74
N GLY A 88 15.24 4.17 0.32
CA GLY A 88 14.31 5.05 1.00
C GLY A 88 13.12 5.48 0.13
N LYS A 89 12.68 4.62 -0.81
CA LYS A 89 11.50 4.86 -1.64
C LYS A 89 10.49 3.72 -1.53
N ASP A 90 9.22 4.11 -1.59
CA ASP A 90 8.08 3.20 -1.63
C ASP A 90 8.01 2.49 -2.99
N ALA A 91 7.46 1.28 -3.00
CA ALA A 91 7.20 0.61 -4.25
C ALA A 91 6.06 1.29 -5.04
N ALA A 92 5.02 1.72 -4.34
CA ALA A 92 3.92 2.52 -4.92
C ALA A 92 3.48 3.62 -3.96
N GLY A 93 2.98 4.75 -4.48
CA GLY A 93 2.50 5.82 -3.61
C GLY A 93 1.60 6.85 -4.26
N VAL A 94 0.83 7.52 -3.40
CA VAL A 94 -0.03 8.67 -3.71
C VAL A 94 0.29 9.79 -2.73
N ALA A 95 0.82 10.92 -3.22
CA ALA A 95 1.09 12.09 -2.37
C ALA A 95 -0.07 13.11 -2.40
N TYR A 96 -0.84 13.16 -3.48
CA TYR A 96 -2.01 14.04 -3.66
C TYR A 96 -2.91 13.49 -4.77
N GLY A 97 -4.13 14.02 -4.83
CA GLY A 97 -5.13 13.60 -5.82
C GLY A 97 -6.31 12.87 -5.18
N ALA A 98 -7.33 12.56 -5.97
CA ALA A 98 -8.61 12.08 -5.45
C ALA A 98 -9.27 11.00 -6.30
N ASN A 99 -10.24 10.31 -5.67
CA ASN A 99 -11.13 9.36 -6.36
C ASN A 99 -10.35 8.19 -7.00
N MET A 100 -9.64 7.44 -6.20
CA MET A 100 -8.84 6.32 -6.69
C MET A 100 -9.26 5.01 -6.04
N ILE A 101 -9.34 3.96 -6.85
CA ILE A 101 -9.54 2.59 -6.37
C ILE A 101 -8.40 1.72 -6.88
N PHE A 102 -7.72 1.10 -5.92
CA PHE A 102 -6.69 0.07 -6.14
C PHE A 102 -7.26 -1.27 -5.70
N ASP A 103 -7.52 -2.15 -6.66
CA ASP A 103 -8.26 -3.38 -6.42
C ASP A 103 -7.49 -4.60 -6.95
N HIS A 104 -7.35 -5.64 -6.14
CA HIS A 104 -6.58 -6.83 -6.47
C HIS A 104 -5.13 -6.51 -6.89
N MET A 105 -4.54 -5.53 -6.25
CA MET A 105 -3.13 -5.18 -6.45
C MET A 105 -2.23 -6.16 -5.70
N SER A 106 -0.98 -6.26 -6.17
CA SER A 106 0.07 -6.93 -5.39
C SER A 106 1.31 -6.04 -5.40
N VAL A 107 1.63 -5.46 -4.25
CA VAL A 107 2.69 -4.45 -4.13
C VAL A 107 3.71 -4.91 -3.10
N THR A 108 4.94 -5.16 -3.55
CA THR A 108 6.00 -5.69 -2.69
C THR A 108 7.36 -5.07 -2.98
N TRP A 109 8.28 -5.40 -2.09
CA TRP A 109 9.71 -5.10 -2.22
C TRP A 109 10.02 -3.60 -2.25
N GLY A 110 9.22 -2.79 -1.52
CA GLY A 110 9.54 -1.40 -1.24
C GLY A 110 10.83 -1.30 -0.42
N ARG A 111 11.60 -0.25 -0.65
CA ARG A 111 12.83 0.03 0.11
C ARG A 111 12.63 1.06 1.21
N ASP A 112 11.40 1.52 1.36
CA ASP A 112 10.80 2.21 2.49
C ASP A 112 9.46 1.53 2.77
N GLU A 113 8.35 2.05 2.29
CA GLU A 113 7.05 1.37 2.32
C GLU A 113 6.78 0.60 1.02
N CYS A 114 5.88 -0.38 1.13
CA CYS A 114 5.34 -1.04 -0.05
C CYS A 114 4.32 -0.15 -0.74
N PHE A 115 3.27 0.33 -0.04
CA PHE A 115 2.26 1.19 -0.64
C PHE A 115 1.80 2.27 0.34
N SER A 116 2.13 3.52 0.06
CA SER A 116 1.74 4.67 0.89
C SER A 116 0.73 5.59 0.21
N ILE A 117 -0.14 6.18 1.05
CA ILE A 117 -0.95 7.36 0.71
C ILE A 117 -0.50 8.44 1.67
N ASN A 118 0.42 9.29 1.25
CA ASN A 118 1.19 10.16 2.13
C ASN A 118 1.12 11.61 1.66
N GLY A 119 0.09 12.34 2.14
CA GLY A 119 -0.07 13.76 1.89
C GLY A 119 0.98 14.61 2.64
N ASP A 120 1.35 15.73 2.05
CA ASP A 120 2.22 16.70 2.70
C ASP A 120 1.39 17.59 3.64
N PRO A 121 1.55 17.53 4.97
CA PRO A 121 0.76 18.32 5.90
C PRO A 121 0.98 19.84 5.74
N LYS A 122 2.05 20.26 5.07
CA LYS A 122 2.32 21.66 4.74
C LYS A 122 1.55 22.15 3.52
N LYS A 123 0.83 21.26 2.84
CA LYS A 123 0.01 21.55 1.66
C LYS A 123 -1.44 21.11 1.87
N PRO A 124 -2.20 21.75 2.77
CA PRO A 124 -3.55 21.30 3.14
C PRO A 124 -4.52 21.28 1.96
N GLY A 125 -4.34 22.11 0.94
CA GLY A 125 -5.18 22.10 -0.27
C GLY A 125 -4.85 21.00 -1.27
N ASP A 126 -3.73 20.29 -1.10
CA ASP A 126 -3.21 19.29 -2.04
C ASP A 126 -3.04 17.95 -1.32
N GLN A 127 -4.13 17.43 -0.76
CA GLN A 127 -4.15 16.20 0.02
C GLN A 127 -4.76 15.03 -0.76
N PRO A 128 -4.27 13.81 -0.54
CA PRO A 128 -4.93 12.61 -1.05
C PRO A 128 -6.30 12.45 -0.37
N ARG A 129 -7.35 12.15 -1.13
CA ARG A 129 -8.72 11.99 -0.62
C ARG A 129 -9.56 11.03 -1.44
N ASN A 130 -10.53 10.40 -0.77
CA ASN A 130 -11.43 9.44 -1.39
C ASN A 130 -10.67 8.34 -2.14
N ILE A 131 -9.81 7.64 -1.39
CA ILE A 131 -8.94 6.58 -1.93
C ILE A 131 -9.26 5.27 -1.24
N THR A 132 -9.44 4.22 -2.02
CA THR A 132 -9.64 2.87 -1.52
C THR A 132 -8.55 1.94 -2.03
N ILE A 133 -7.93 1.19 -1.14
CA ILE A 133 -7.10 0.02 -1.46
C ILE A 133 -7.86 -1.20 -0.96
N GLN A 134 -8.20 -2.11 -1.86
CA GLN A 134 -8.99 -3.30 -1.49
C GLN A 134 -8.50 -4.58 -2.15
N ASN A 135 -8.83 -5.72 -1.51
CA ASN A 135 -8.54 -7.07 -2.01
C ASN A 135 -7.08 -7.26 -2.44
N SER A 136 -6.16 -6.57 -1.79
CA SER A 136 -4.79 -6.38 -2.26
C SER A 136 -3.77 -7.02 -1.32
N PHE A 137 -2.63 -7.39 -1.88
CA PHE A 137 -1.47 -7.91 -1.17
C PHE A 137 -0.43 -6.79 -1.05
N ILE A 138 -0.02 -6.47 0.18
CA ILE A 138 0.97 -5.44 0.49
C ILE A 138 2.00 -6.05 1.42
N GLY A 139 3.20 -6.32 0.93
CA GLY A 139 4.10 -7.06 1.77
C GLY A 139 5.52 -7.25 1.30
N GLN A 140 6.26 -8.00 2.09
CA GLN A 140 7.65 -8.34 1.80
C GLN A 140 8.52 -7.10 1.56
N GLY A 141 8.32 -6.06 2.36
CA GLY A 141 9.15 -4.86 2.32
C GLY A 141 10.62 -5.22 2.56
N LEU A 142 11.53 -4.58 1.82
CA LEU A 142 12.95 -4.89 1.90
C LEU A 142 13.60 -4.20 3.11
N GLN A 143 14.53 -4.91 3.73
CA GLN A 143 15.33 -4.38 4.82
C GLN A 143 16.31 -3.27 4.32
N PRO A 144 16.72 -2.35 5.21
CA PRO A 144 16.47 -2.31 6.66
C PRO A 144 15.11 -1.72 7.08
N HIS A 145 14.39 -1.04 6.21
CA HIS A 145 13.17 -0.33 6.62
C HIS A 145 11.94 -1.23 6.65
N SER A 146 11.62 -1.93 5.58
CA SER A 146 10.57 -2.96 5.51
C SER A 146 9.24 -2.53 6.12
N CYS A 147 8.58 -1.54 5.51
CA CYS A 147 7.28 -1.04 5.95
C CYS A 147 6.15 -1.41 5.00
N GLY A 148 4.95 -1.66 5.53
CA GLY A 148 3.76 -1.92 4.72
C GLY A 148 3.26 -0.66 4.03
N GLY A 149 2.91 0.41 4.80
CA GLY A 149 2.45 1.66 4.23
C GLY A 149 2.28 2.78 5.26
N LEU A 150 2.55 4.00 4.85
CA LEU A 150 2.19 5.21 5.58
C LEU A 150 0.91 5.79 4.96
N ILE A 151 -0.15 5.87 5.77
CA ILE A 151 -1.41 6.50 5.40
C ILE A 151 -1.48 7.81 6.17
N GLN A 152 -1.19 8.90 5.50
CA GLN A 152 -1.19 10.23 6.09
C GLN A 152 -2.07 11.17 5.27
N THR A 153 -3.19 11.55 5.87
CA THR A 153 -4.17 12.48 5.30
C THR A 153 -4.57 13.51 6.36
N THR A 154 -5.51 14.38 6.06
CA THR A 154 -6.15 15.24 7.07
C THR A 154 -7.34 14.52 7.71
N ALA A 155 -7.91 15.11 8.76
CA ALA A 155 -9.10 14.57 9.44
C ALA A 155 -10.35 14.52 8.54
N GLU A 156 -10.37 15.29 7.44
CA GLU A 156 -11.50 15.36 6.51
C GLU A 156 -11.32 14.45 5.28
N ASN A 157 -10.11 13.95 5.05
CA ASN A 157 -9.76 13.24 3.81
C ASN A 157 -9.57 11.75 4.09
N GLY A 158 -10.64 10.98 3.90
CA GLY A 158 -10.68 9.57 4.23
C GLY A 158 -9.96 8.66 3.23
N VAL A 159 -9.34 7.62 3.79
CA VAL A 159 -8.77 6.49 3.06
C VAL A 159 -9.38 5.20 3.60
N THR A 160 -9.83 4.34 2.72
CA THR A 160 -10.36 3.02 3.06
C THR A 160 -9.38 1.92 2.68
N LEU A 161 -9.03 1.09 3.65
CA LEU A 161 -8.25 -0.14 3.48
C LEU A 161 -9.16 -1.33 3.78
N TYR A 162 -9.52 -2.09 2.74
CA TYR A 162 -10.57 -3.10 2.84
C TYR A 162 -10.16 -4.44 2.25
N ARG A 163 -10.24 -5.52 3.04
CA ARG A 163 -9.90 -6.89 2.60
C ARG A 163 -8.49 -7.03 2.04
N ASN A 164 -7.52 -6.37 2.63
CA ASN A 164 -6.13 -6.49 2.23
C ASN A 164 -5.39 -7.50 3.10
N LEU A 165 -4.33 -8.05 2.56
CA LEU A 165 -3.33 -8.80 3.29
C LEU A 165 -2.04 -7.99 3.39
N TYR A 166 -1.70 -7.60 4.63
CA TYR A 166 -0.39 -7.07 4.97
C TYR A 166 0.46 -8.22 5.50
N ILE A 167 1.60 -8.47 4.89
CA ILE A 167 2.42 -9.65 5.22
C ILE A 167 3.92 -9.38 5.14
N ASP A 168 4.66 -9.94 6.09
CA ASP A 168 6.13 -9.92 6.11
C ASP A 168 6.73 -8.51 6.02
N ASN A 169 6.07 -7.52 6.60
CA ASN A 169 6.67 -6.21 6.78
C ASN A 169 7.04 -6.03 8.27
N LYS A 170 8.21 -5.51 8.51
CA LYS A 170 8.71 -5.27 9.86
C LYS A 170 7.78 -4.38 10.69
N THR A 171 7.14 -3.39 10.04
CA THR A 171 6.31 -2.39 10.71
C THR A 171 5.36 -1.68 9.75
N ARG A 172 4.52 -0.78 10.27
CA ARG A 172 3.59 0.06 9.51
C ARG A 172 2.66 -0.76 8.60
N ASN A 173 1.80 -1.58 9.23
CA ASN A 173 0.84 -2.43 8.52
C ASN A 173 -0.64 -2.02 8.79
N PRO A 174 -1.04 -0.76 8.58
CA PRO A 174 -0.24 0.43 8.22
C PRO A 174 0.18 1.30 9.42
N LYS A 175 0.89 2.41 9.19
CA LYS A 175 0.90 3.58 10.08
C LYS A 175 -0.11 4.60 9.58
N VAL A 176 -1.04 5.04 10.45
CA VAL A 176 -2.17 5.89 10.05
C VAL A 176 -2.13 7.23 10.74
N LYS A 177 -2.34 8.30 9.96
CA LYS A 177 -2.58 9.66 10.41
C LYS A 177 -3.72 10.27 9.61
N GLY A 178 -4.66 10.95 10.25
CA GLY A 178 -5.88 11.49 9.64
C GLY A 178 -7.04 10.50 9.67
N LEU A 179 -7.96 10.60 8.72
CA LEU A 179 -9.19 9.80 8.68
C LEU A 179 -8.97 8.47 7.94
N ASN A 180 -9.29 7.35 8.58
CA ASN A 180 -9.07 6.02 8.01
C ASN A 180 -10.17 5.03 8.35
N GLN A 181 -10.47 4.16 7.41
CA GLN A 181 -11.20 2.91 7.64
C GLN A 181 -10.26 1.72 7.38
N PHE A 182 -10.14 0.85 8.36
CA PHE A 182 -9.35 -0.38 8.27
C PHE A 182 -10.24 -1.57 8.59
N VAL A 183 -10.80 -2.21 7.56
CA VAL A 183 -11.91 -3.16 7.72
C VAL A 183 -11.65 -4.47 6.98
N ASN A 184 -11.86 -5.59 7.66
CA ASN A 184 -11.73 -6.95 7.12
C ASN A 184 -10.33 -7.26 6.58
N ASN A 185 -9.28 -6.66 7.09
CA ASN A 185 -7.91 -6.94 6.67
C ASN A 185 -7.29 -8.06 7.49
N VAL A 186 -6.26 -8.67 6.94
CA VAL A 186 -5.37 -9.58 7.65
C VAL A 186 -3.99 -8.93 7.73
N VAL A 187 -3.40 -8.91 8.91
CA VAL A 187 -2.01 -8.53 9.12
C VAL A 187 -1.27 -9.74 9.65
N TYR A 188 -0.31 -10.23 8.89
CA TYR A 188 0.46 -11.42 9.23
C TYR A 188 1.95 -11.14 9.31
N ASN A 189 2.60 -11.71 10.32
CA ASN A 189 4.06 -11.78 10.49
C ASN A 189 4.75 -10.41 10.46
N TRP A 190 4.34 -9.50 11.36
CA TRP A 190 5.03 -8.23 11.55
C TRP A 190 6.15 -8.33 12.59
N GLY A 191 7.10 -7.41 12.54
CA GLY A 191 8.20 -7.32 13.50
C GLY A 191 7.92 -6.40 14.69
N ASN A 192 8.96 -6.08 15.45
CA ASN A 192 8.89 -5.29 16.67
C ASN A 192 8.48 -3.82 16.50
N GLY A 193 8.30 -3.35 15.28
CA GLY A 193 7.86 -1.98 14.99
C GLY A 193 6.37 -1.74 15.13
N GLY A 194 5.57 -2.80 15.35
CA GLY A 194 4.12 -2.77 15.46
C GLY A 194 3.40 -3.08 14.16
N ALA A 195 2.20 -3.65 14.27
CA ALA A 195 1.31 -3.91 13.15
C ALA A 195 0.62 -2.61 12.71
N TYR A 196 -0.52 -2.28 13.31
CA TYR A 196 -1.21 -1.00 13.07
C TYR A 196 -0.66 0.07 14.03
N ILE A 197 -0.05 1.11 13.48
CA ILE A 197 0.49 2.23 14.26
C ILE A 197 -0.53 3.36 14.26
N MET A 198 -0.99 3.75 15.47
CA MET A 198 -2.07 4.69 15.70
C MET A 198 -1.51 6.12 15.85
N GLY A 199 -1.30 6.82 14.73
CA GLY A 199 -0.84 8.21 14.69
C GLY A 199 0.66 8.38 14.93
N ASP A 200 1.09 8.32 16.20
CA ASP A 200 2.47 8.65 16.60
C ASP A 200 2.82 10.08 16.14
N THR A 201 1.91 11.02 16.40
CA THR A 201 1.95 12.42 15.93
C THR A 201 0.97 13.29 16.73
N GLU A 202 1.20 14.59 16.76
CA GLU A 202 0.27 15.61 17.30
C GLU A 202 -0.96 15.86 16.39
N GLN A 203 -0.97 15.31 15.19
CA GLN A 203 -2.08 15.46 14.27
C GLN A 203 -3.31 14.68 14.75
N THR A 204 -4.47 15.33 14.81
CA THR A 204 -5.73 14.65 15.06
C THR A 204 -5.99 13.58 14.02
N SER A 205 -6.28 12.38 14.49
CA SER A 205 -6.53 11.21 13.64
C SER A 205 -7.76 10.46 14.14
N GLU A 206 -8.54 9.95 13.20
CA GLU A 206 -9.75 9.16 13.49
C GLU A 206 -9.75 7.90 12.64
N ALA A 207 -10.05 6.77 13.26
CA ALA A 207 -10.07 5.49 12.57
C ALA A 207 -11.27 4.64 12.95
N ASP A 208 -11.82 3.95 11.95
CA ASP A 208 -12.81 2.88 12.13
C ASP A 208 -12.11 1.54 11.80
N ILE A 209 -11.80 0.77 12.83
CA ILE A 209 -10.96 -0.44 12.74
C ILE A 209 -11.81 -1.64 13.12
N ARG A 210 -12.29 -2.40 12.12
CA ARG A 210 -13.27 -3.46 12.33
C ARG A 210 -12.95 -4.76 11.63
N ASN A 211 -13.23 -5.87 12.33
CA ASN A 211 -13.21 -7.22 11.76
C ASN A 211 -11.86 -7.57 11.12
N ASN A 212 -10.77 -7.10 11.68
CA ASN A 212 -9.43 -7.42 11.20
C ASN A 212 -8.85 -8.60 11.96
N TYR A 213 -7.95 -9.32 11.33
CA TYR A 213 -7.24 -10.40 11.94
C TYR A 213 -5.74 -10.14 11.96
N PHE A 214 -5.16 -10.09 13.16
CA PHE A 214 -3.73 -9.89 13.40
C PHE A 214 -3.11 -11.21 13.83
N ILE A 215 -2.30 -11.80 12.95
CA ILE A 215 -1.69 -13.11 13.15
C ILE A 215 -0.19 -12.94 13.35
N VAL A 216 0.31 -13.30 14.53
CA VAL A 216 1.74 -13.34 14.82
C VAL A 216 2.35 -14.48 14.03
N GLY A 217 3.25 -14.18 13.13
CA GLY A 217 3.96 -15.17 12.33
C GLY A 217 5.24 -15.67 12.99
N ALA A 218 6.08 -16.28 12.19
CA ALA A 218 7.42 -16.64 12.61
C ALA A 218 8.22 -15.39 12.96
N THR A 219 9.13 -15.51 13.91
CA THR A 219 10.02 -14.44 14.28
C THR A 219 10.85 -13.97 13.10
N LEU A 220 10.78 -12.68 12.78
CA LEU A 220 11.62 -12.09 11.76
C LEU A 220 13.04 -11.90 12.28
N ASN A 221 14.03 -12.45 11.57
CA ASN A 221 15.44 -12.21 11.82
C ASN A 221 15.93 -11.05 10.96
N TYR A 222 16.49 -10.04 11.62
CA TYR A 222 17.13 -8.92 10.95
C TYR A 222 18.48 -8.66 11.63
N ASP A 223 19.55 -8.61 10.87
CA ASP A 223 20.95 -8.48 11.37
C ASP A 223 21.29 -9.46 12.49
N GLY A 224 20.87 -10.71 12.36
CA GLY A 224 21.09 -11.73 13.36
C GLY A 224 20.32 -11.54 14.67
N LYS A 225 19.42 -10.56 14.74
CA LYS A 225 18.54 -10.30 15.89
C LYS A 225 17.17 -10.85 15.64
N THR A 226 16.64 -11.53 16.63
CA THR A 226 15.25 -11.96 16.66
C THR A 226 14.36 -10.76 16.93
N LEU A 227 13.50 -10.41 15.98
CA LEU A 227 12.51 -9.36 16.16
C LEU A 227 11.20 -10.01 16.59
N GLY A 228 10.86 -9.90 17.87
CA GLY A 228 9.55 -10.34 18.37
C GLY A 228 8.44 -9.44 17.84
N ALA A 229 7.28 -10.02 17.55
CA ALA A 229 6.07 -9.24 17.31
C ALA A 229 5.65 -8.49 18.58
N THR A 230 5.19 -7.26 18.41
CA THR A 230 4.56 -6.45 19.47
C THR A 230 3.04 -6.56 19.39
N ALA A 231 2.33 -5.86 20.26
CA ALA A 231 0.88 -5.75 20.21
C ALA A 231 0.38 -5.29 18.84
N PRO A 232 -0.83 -5.68 18.42
CA PRO A 232 -1.40 -5.33 17.12
C PRO A 232 -1.55 -3.82 16.93
N PHE A 233 -1.91 -3.11 18.01
CA PHE A 233 -2.06 -1.64 18.03
C PHE A 233 -0.98 -1.01 18.87
N THR A 234 -0.26 -0.04 18.32
CA THR A 234 0.86 0.61 19.00
C THR A 234 0.90 2.10 18.75
N ARG A 235 1.62 2.82 19.65
CA ARG A 235 1.97 4.24 19.52
C ARG A 235 0.76 5.18 19.44
N TYR A 236 -0.35 4.80 20.08
CA TYR A 236 -1.48 5.70 20.24
C TYR A 236 -1.15 6.81 21.25
N ASN A 237 -1.82 7.94 21.10
CA ASN A 237 -1.79 9.06 22.04
C ASN A 237 -3.17 9.75 22.07
N GLU A 238 -3.30 10.82 22.82
CA GLU A 238 -4.55 11.56 22.98
C GLU A 238 -5.10 12.20 21.70
N HIS A 239 -4.29 12.30 20.65
CA HIS A 239 -4.70 12.84 19.35
C HIS A 239 -5.26 11.77 18.40
N PHE A 240 -5.26 10.51 18.81
CA PHE A 240 -5.80 9.41 18.00
C PHE A 240 -7.08 8.86 18.61
N ARG A 241 -8.18 8.93 17.87
CA ARG A 241 -9.47 8.35 18.24
C ARG A 241 -9.78 7.18 17.32
N ALA A 242 -10.21 6.06 17.90
CA ALA A 242 -10.59 4.88 17.13
C ALA A 242 -11.89 4.27 17.63
N HIS A 243 -12.72 3.83 16.69
CA HIS A 243 -13.73 2.82 16.95
C HIS A 243 -13.13 1.45 16.64
N LEU A 244 -13.09 0.57 17.64
CA LEU A 244 -12.57 -0.79 17.53
C LEU A 244 -13.71 -1.80 17.72
N SER A 245 -13.86 -2.73 16.79
CA SER A 245 -14.94 -3.73 16.89
C SER A 245 -14.62 -4.99 16.08
N GLY A 246 -14.76 -6.17 16.71
CA GLY A 246 -14.61 -7.46 16.04
C GLY A 246 -13.22 -7.79 15.53
N ASN A 247 -12.16 -7.16 16.06
CA ASN A 247 -10.80 -7.48 15.70
C ASN A 247 -10.27 -8.68 16.47
N TYR A 248 -9.48 -9.52 15.82
CA TYR A 248 -8.87 -10.69 16.43
C TYR A 248 -7.36 -10.57 16.42
N TYR A 249 -6.76 -10.98 17.54
CA TYR A 249 -5.33 -11.07 17.71
C TYR A 249 -4.93 -12.49 18.07
N ASP A 250 -4.00 -13.06 17.31
CA ASP A 250 -3.44 -14.38 17.53
C ASP A 250 -1.93 -14.27 17.72
N GLU A 251 -1.45 -14.59 18.91
CA GLU A 251 -0.04 -14.60 19.28
C GLU A 251 0.69 -15.88 18.83
N ASN A 252 0.16 -16.62 17.87
CA ASN A 252 0.68 -17.91 17.45
C ASN A 252 0.70 -18.93 18.59
N LYS A 253 -0.25 -18.80 19.53
CA LYS A 253 -0.49 -19.65 20.69
C LYS A 253 -1.94 -20.08 20.66
N GLU A 254 -2.35 -20.87 21.60
CA GLU A 254 -3.67 -21.51 21.66
C GLU A 254 -4.88 -20.58 21.81
N TRP A 255 -4.69 -19.27 21.77
CA TRP A 255 -5.78 -18.34 21.99
C TRP A 255 -5.65 -17.06 21.14
N SER A 256 -6.78 -16.47 20.86
CA SER A 256 -6.90 -15.17 20.21
C SER A 256 -7.60 -14.17 21.12
N ARG A 257 -7.31 -12.90 20.99
CA ARG A 257 -8.02 -11.80 21.64
C ARG A 257 -8.88 -11.05 20.64
N THR A 258 -10.03 -10.66 21.13
CA THR A 258 -10.82 -9.61 20.50
C THR A 258 -10.44 -8.27 21.13
N ASP A 259 -10.66 -7.21 20.44
CA ASP A 259 -10.46 -5.80 20.78
C ASP A 259 -9.75 -5.51 22.11
N PRO A 260 -8.67 -4.76 22.08
CA PRO A 260 -7.88 -4.42 23.26
C PRO A 260 -8.67 -3.59 24.26
#